data_0462be869baf8b3e2af7335cb5eb1bd1
#
_entry.id   0462be869baf8b3e2af7335cb5eb1bd1
#
_cell.length_a   1.000
_cell.length_b   1.000
_cell.length_c   1.000
_cell.angle_alpha   90.00
_cell.angle_beta   90.00
_cell.angle_gamma   90.00
#
_symmetry.space_group_name_H-M   'P 1'
#
loop_
_entity.id
_entity.type
_entity.pdbx_description
1 polymer ?
#
loop_
_entity_poly.entity_id
_entity_poly.type
_entity_poly.pdbx_seq_one_letter_code
_entity_poly.pdbx_strand_id
1 'polypeptide(L)'
;MEDIVWLKQMFRQELDLRPPSLAKIGENSIFIHDESGSPIAHAALSNRWGNFEINSVVVDPDHRGKGLTHILLEQCGGGQLFSYTRDIRFQSTLLKAGFERRIYPGLLPLLNIGVSRIAMFCWMILALEFRRIFHHFRHLFNYKLFMIP
;
A
#
# COMPACT_ATOMS: atom_id res chain seq x y z
N MET A 1 5.13 -12.43 -17.02
CA MET A 1 5.12 -13.00 -15.62
C MET A 1 3.72 -12.83 -15.08
N GLU A 2 3.18 -13.83 -14.39
CA GLU A 2 1.86 -13.68 -13.78
C GLU A 2 1.89 -12.61 -12.68
N ASP A 3 0.90 -11.72 -12.66
CA ASP A 3 0.82 -10.58 -11.75
C ASP A 3 0.95 -10.97 -10.27
N ILE A 4 0.33 -12.08 -9.88
CA ILE A 4 0.40 -12.55 -8.49
C ILE A 4 1.79 -13.03 -8.10
N VAL A 5 2.55 -13.64 -9.02
CA VAL A 5 3.92 -14.10 -8.77
C VAL A 5 4.84 -12.91 -8.58
N TRP A 6 4.74 -11.93 -9.46
CA TRP A 6 5.48 -10.67 -9.36
C TRP A 6 5.14 -9.93 -8.05
N LEU A 7 3.86 -9.79 -7.71
CA LEU A 7 3.43 -9.11 -6.50
C LEU A 7 3.98 -9.77 -5.23
N LYS A 8 3.98 -11.11 -5.16
CA LYS A 8 4.60 -11.85 -4.06
C LYS A 8 6.11 -11.61 -3.97
N GLN A 9 6.78 -11.51 -5.11
CA GLN A 9 8.22 -11.18 -5.14
C GLN A 9 8.47 -9.78 -4.59
N MET A 10 7.68 -8.77 -5.00
CA MET A 10 7.78 -7.42 -4.48
C MET A 10 7.53 -7.37 -2.95
N PHE A 11 6.53 -8.09 -2.47
CA PHE A 11 6.23 -8.15 -1.03
C PHE A 11 7.35 -8.84 -0.21
N ARG A 12 8.12 -9.76 -0.80
CA ARG A 12 9.32 -10.31 -0.13
C ARG A 12 10.41 -9.28 0.08
N GLN A 13 10.58 -8.39 -0.88
CA GLN A 13 11.62 -7.35 -0.85
C GLN A 13 11.26 -6.17 0.07
N GLU A 14 9.97 -5.82 0.16
CA GLU A 14 9.50 -4.64 0.87
C GLU A 14 8.86 -5.02 2.22
N LEU A 15 9.60 -4.84 3.31
CA LEU A 15 9.14 -5.20 4.66
C LEU A 15 8.01 -4.31 5.18
N ASP A 16 7.82 -3.12 4.61
CA ASP A 16 6.71 -2.22 4.96
C ASP A 16 5.34 -2.74 4.48
N LEU A 17 5.35 -3.67 3.55
CA LEU A 17 4.14 -4.27 3.00
C LEU A 17 3.72 -5.50 3.81
N ARG A 18 2.49 -5.96 3.52
CA ARG A 18 2.01 -7.24 4.07
C ARG A 18 2.88 -8.42 3.65
N PRO A 19 2.87 -9.54 4.40
CA PRO A 19 3.63 -10.71 4.01
C PRO A 19 3.22 -11.26 2.64
N PRO A 20 4.14 -11.88 1.90
CA PRO A 20 3.84 -12.46 0.58
C PRO A 20 2.70 -13.48 0.58
N SER A 21 2.50 -14.19 1.70
CA SER A 21 1.39 -15.13 1.90
C SER A 21 0.01 -14.46 1.90
N LEU A 22 -0.05 -13.15 2.19
CA LEU A 22 -1.27 -12.33 2.12
C LEU A 22 -1.40 -11.53 0.82
N ALA A 23 -0.50 -11.74 -0.15
CA ALA A 23 -0.63 -11.13 -1.46
C ALA A 23 -1.85 -11.70 -2.19
N LYS A 24 -2.72 -10.82 -2.64
CA LYS A 24 -3.91 -11.17 -3.42
C LYS A 24 -4.19 -10.10 -4.46
N ILE A 25 -4.74 -10.54 -5.58
CA ILE A 25 -5.31 -9.67 -6.59
C ILE A 25 -6.83 -9.64 -6.33
N GLY A 26 -7.38 -8.46 -6.12
CA GLY A 26 -8.81 -8.24 -5.93
C GLY A 26 -9.36 -7.30 -7.01
N GLU A 27 -10.66 -7.05 -6.98
CA GLU A 27 -11.35 -6.15 -7.90
C GLU A 27 -10.77 -4.72 -7.89
N ASN A 28 -10.19 -4.32 -6.76
CA ASN A 28 -9.60 -3.00 -6.56
C ASN A 28 -8.06 -3.03 -6.64
N SER A 29 -7.48 -4.02 -7.31
CA SER A 29 -6.06 -4.08 -7.62
C SER A 29 -5.79 -3.39 -8.94
N ILE A 30 -4.83 -2.48 -8.96
CA ILE A 30 -4.43 -1.71 -10.13
C ILE A 30 -3.00 -2.13 -10.48
N PHE A 31 -2.78 -2.54 -11.73
CA PHE A 31 -1.48 -2.89 -12.26
C PHE A 31 -1.12 -1.99 -13.44
N ILE A 32 0.15 -1.64 -13.55
CA ILE A 32 0.74 -1.09 -14.76
C ILE A 32 1.69 -2.16 -15.31
N HIS A 33 1.57 -2.42 -16.61
CA HIS A 33 2.41 -3.37 -17.34
C HIS A 33 3.30 -2.61 -18.32
N ASP A 34 4.45 -3.18 -18.62
CA ASP A 34 5.33 -2.70 -19.68
C ASP A 34 4.86 -3.17 -21.08
N GLU A 35 5.62 -2.83 -22.12
CA GLU A 35 5.31 -3.21 -23.50
C GLU A 35 5.32 -4.74 -23.73
N SER A 36 6.01 -5.50 -22.88
CA SER A 36 6.05 -6.95 -22.93
C SER A 36 4.87 -7.61 -22.20
N GLY A 37 4.02 -6.81 -21.54
CA GLY A 37 2.93 -7.30 -20.69
C GLY A 37 3.38 -7.75 -19.30
N SER A 38 4.61 -7.43 -18.88
CA SER A 38 5.10 -7.73 -17.55
C SER A 38 4.66 -6.66 -16.54
N PRO A 39 4.21 -7.03 -15.34
CA PRO A 39 3.79 -6.04 -14.32
C PRO A 39 5.02 -5.28 -13.80
N ILE A 40 4.92 -3.95 -13.74
CA ILE A 40 5.98 -3.05 -13.30
C ILE A 40 5.56 -2.13 -12.14
N ALA A 41 4.27 -2.00 -11.87
CA ALA A 41 3.76 -1.27 -10.72
C ALA A 41 2.39 -1.79 -10.29
N HIS A 42 2.08 -1.63 -9.01
CA HIS A 42 0.81 -2.05 -8.41
C HIS A 42 0.40 -1.11 -7.29
N ALA A 43 -0.92 -0.93 -7.16
CA ALA A 43 -1.58 -0.38 -5.99
C ALA A 43 -2.86 -1.17 -5.69
N ALA A 44 -3.28 -1.18 -4.45
CA ALA A 44 -4.56 -1.75 -4.06
C ALA A 44 -5.39 -0.73 -3.28
N LEU A 45 -6.71 -0.75 -3.49
CA LEU A 45 -7.68 0.00 -2.71
C LEU A 45 -8.39 -0.93 -1.74
N SER A 46 -8.42 -0.57 -0.47
CA SER A 46 -9.15 -1.28 0.57
C SER A 46 -10.27 -0.41 1.09
N ASN A 47 -11.51 -0.88 1.01
CA ASN A 47 -12.65 -0.20 1.63
C ASN A 47 -12.51 -0.24 3.16
N ARG A 48 -12.55 0.93 3.79
CA ARG A 48 -12.44 1.13 5.23
C ARG A 48 -13.72 1.75 5.80
N TRP A 49 -14.87 1.13 5.48
CA TRP A 49 -16.19 1.56 5.94
C TRP A 49 -16.50 3.03 5.60
N GLY A 50 -16.44 3.33 4.30
CA GLY A 50 -16.80 4.65 3.74
C GLY A 50 -15.64 5.40 3.10
N ASN A 51 -14.40 5.16 3.52
CA ASN A 51 -13.20 5.70 2.88
C ASN A 51 -12.38 4.58 2.26
N PHE A 52 -11.56 4.90 1.26
CA PHE A 52 -10.68 3.93 0.62
C PHE A 52 -9.22 4.18 0.99
N GLU A 53 -8.56 3.16 1.53
CA GLU A 53 -7.13 3.18 1.79
C GLU A 53 -6.38 2.72 0.55
N ILE A 54 -5.51 3.58 0.03
CA ILE A 54 -4.52 3.19 -0.98
C ILE A 54 -3.38 2.49 -0.24
N ASN A 55 -3.16 1.23 -0.53
CA ASN A 55 -2.13 0.42 0.10
C ASN A 55 -1.44 -0.50 -0.89
N SER A 56 -0.42 -1.23 -0.42
CA SER A 56 0.35 -2.17 -1.25
C SER A 56 0.91 -1.53 -2.52
N VAL A 57 1.29 -0.24 -2.43
CA VAL A 57 1.89 0.50 -3.55
C VAL A 57 3.33 0.02 -3.72
N VAL A 58 3.61 -0.55 -4.88
CA VAL A 58 4.96 -1.01 -5.25
C VAL A 58 5.27 -0.63 -6.68
N VAL A 59 6.54 -0.33 -6.92
CA VAL A 59 7.09 -0.10 -8.26
C VAL A 59 8.35 -0.94 -8.39
N ASP A 60 8.44 -1.66 -9.49
CA ASP A 60 9.63 -2.42 -9.83
C ASP A 60 10.89 -1.55 -9.75
N PRO A 61 11.96 -2.00 -9.08
CA PRO A 61 13.18 -1.20 -8.90
C PRO A 61 13.73 -0.60 -10.19
N ASP A 62 13.70 -1.34 -11.30
CA ASP A 62 14.25 -0.92 -12.59
C ASP A 62 13.35 0.10 -13.31
N HIS A 63 12.13 0.29 -12.81
CA HIS A 63 11.13 1.20 -13.35
C HIS A 63 10.84 2.39 -12.44
N ARG A 64 11.58 2.55 -11.34
CA ARG A 64 11.44 3.71 -10.44
C ARG A 64 11.87 5.00 -11.12
N GLY A 65 11.32 6.13 -10.64
CA GLY A 65 11.65 7.46 -11.18
C GLY A 65 10.92 7.82 -12.47
N LYS A 66 10.07 6.95 -13.01
CA LYS A 66 9.31 7.15 -14.25
C LYS A 66 7.88 7.68 -14.04
N GLY A 67 7.55 8.14 -12.83
CA GLY A 67 6.22 8.69 -12.52
C GLY A 67 5.10 7.66 -12.36
N LEU A 68 5.41 6.35 -12.33
CA LEU A 68 4.40 5.28 -12.27
C LEU A 68 3.50 5.37 -11.05
N THR A 69 4.01 5.82 -9.91
CA THR A 69 3.19 6.02 -8.71
C THR A 69 2.13 7.09 -8.93
N HIS A 70 2.43 8.15 -9.68
CA HIS A 70 1.46 9.18 -10.02
C HIS A 70 0.34 8.63 -10.92
N ILE A 71 0.70 7.84 -11.91
CA ILE A 71 -0.25 7.14 -12.78
C ILE A 71 -1.15 6.20 -11.98
N LEU A 72 -0.60 5.44 -11.02
CA LEU A 72 -1.39 4.60 -10.12
C LEU A 72 -2.40 5.41 -9.31
N LEU A 73 -1.99 6.57 -8.77
CA LEU A 73 -2.89 7.44 -8.00
C LEU A 73 -4.03 8.00 -8.86
N GLU A 74 -3.76 8.38 -10.10
CA GLU A 74 -4.80 8.83 -11.04
C GLU A 74 -5.82 7.72 -11.33
N GLN A 75 -5.38 6.47 -11.42
CA GLN A 75 -6.25 5.30 -11.66
C GLN A 75 -7.03 4.88 -10.41
N CYS A 76 -6.67 5.33 -9.21
CA CYS A 76 -7.42 5.03 -7.99
C CYS A 76 -8.83 5.63 -7.97
N GLY A 77 -9.15 6.51 -8.92
CA GLY A 77 -10.48 7.10 -9.04
C GLY A 77 -10.75 8.21 -8.02
N GLY A 78 -12.02 8.67 -8.02
CA GLY A 78 -12.50 9.69 -7.08
C GLY A 78 -13.09 9.09 -5.82
N GLY A 79 -13.20 9.91 -4.79
CA GLY A 79 -13.77 9.54 -3.50
C GLY A 79 -12.87 9.96 -2.35
N GLN A 80 -13.25 9.58 -1.13
CA GLN A 80 -12.41 9.84 0.03
C GLN A 80 -11.27 8.83 0.10
N LEU A 81 -10.14 9.20 -0.50
CA LEU A 81 -8.92 8.41 -0.55
C LEU A 81 -7.97 8.81 0.57
N PHE A 82 -7.31 7.83 1.17
CA PHE A 82 -6.22 8.09 2.10
C PHE A 82 -5.13 7.01 2.01
N SER A 83 -3.95 7.33 2.50
CA SER A 83 -2.83 6.38 2.56
C SER A 83 -1.96 6.62 3.78
N TYR A 84 -1.47 5.55 4.38
CA TYR A 84 -0.43 5.58 5.41
C TYR A 84 0.91 5.19 4.80
N THR A 85 1.89 6.07 4.91
CA THR A 85 3.23 5.76 4.41
C THR A 85 4.33 6.44 5.22
N ARG A 86 5.48 5.80 5.29
CA ARG A 86 6.74 6.38 5.78
C ARG A 86 7.73 6.70 4.66
N ASP A 87 7.47 6.23 3.43
CA ASP A 87 8.33 6.51 2.27
C ASP A 87 8.19 7.98 1.85
N ILE A 88 9.31 8.72 1.97
CA ILE A 88 9.37 10.16 1.68
C ILE A 88 9.05 10.45 0.20
N ARG A 89 9.44 9.57 -0.72
CA ARG A 89 9.16 9.73 -2.16
C ARG A 89 7.66 9.60 -2.42
N PHE A 90 7.04 8.60 -1.82
CA PHE A 90 5.59 8.43 -1.93
C PHE A 90 4.82 9.55 -1.25
N GLN A 91 5.27 10.05 -0.08
CA GLN A 91 4.70 11.24 0.57
C GLN A 91 4.73 12.45 -0.38
N SER A 92 5.88 12.69 -1.05
CA SER A 92 5.99 13.78 -2.04
C SER A 92 5.03 13.62 -3.21
N THR A 93 4.84 12.39 -3.69
CA THR A 93 3.90 12.09 -4.79
C THR A 93 2.46 12.33 -4.34
N LEU A 94 2.07 11.92 -3.15
CA LEU A 94 0.75 12.16 -2.57
C LEU A 94 0.45 13.67 -2.45
N LEU A 95 1.41 14.44 -1.92
CA LEU A 95 1.26 15.90 -1.82
C LEU A 95 1.07 16.56 -3.20
N LYS A 96 1.84 16.15 -4.21
CA LYS A 96 1.70 16.63 -5.59
C LYS A 96 0.36 16.23 -6.21
N ALA A 97 -0.21 15.11 -5.80
CA ALA A 97 -1.52 14.64 -6.24
C ALA A 97 -2.69 15.29 -5.47
N GLY A 98 -2.41 16.27 -4.60
CA GLY A 98 -3.44 17.01 -3.88
C GLY A 98 -3.85 16.42 -2.53
N PHE A 99 -3.16 15.39 -2.06
CA PHE A 99 -3.40 14.87 -0.71
C PHE A 99 -2.81 15.83 0.33
N GLU A 100 -3.50 15.94 1.46
CA GLU A 100 -3.04 16.70 2.62
C GLU A 100 -2.64 15.75 3.76
N ARG A 101 -1.62 16.17 4.51
CA ARG A 101 -1.26 15.45 5.73
C ARG A 101 -2.34 15.65 6.79
N ARG A 102 -2.83 14.54 7.34
CA ARG A 102 -3.84 14.50 8.41
C ARG A 102 -3.34 13.66 9.57
N ILE A 103 -4.01 13.79 10.71
CA ILE A 103 -3.70 13.04 11.93
C ILE A 103 -4.68 11.89 12.12
N TYR A 104 -5.91 12.04 11.59
CA TYR A 104 -7.04 11.17 11.88
C TYR A 104 -7.85 10.87 10.62
N PRO A 105 -8.09 9.59 10.28
CA PRO A 105 -8.81 9.21 9.05
C PRO A 105 -10.34 9.14 9.21
N GLY A 106 -10.84 9.38 10.42
CA GLY A 106 -12.23 9.13 10.80
C GLY A 106 -12.37 7.90 11.71
N LEU A 107 -13.44 7.84 12.50
CA LEU A 107 -13.62 6.78 13.50
C LEU A 107 -13.79 5.41 12.86
N LEU A 108 -14.68 5.28 11.87
CA LEU A 108 -14.95 4.00 11.22
C LEU A 108 -13.72 3.46 10.45
N PRO A 109 -13.04 4.27 9.61
CA PRO A 109 -11.78 3.86 9.00
C PRO A 109 -10.72 3.45 10.02
N LEU A 110 -10.57 4.20 11.12
CA LEU A 110 -9.60 3.88 12.17
C LEU A 110 -9.86 2.52 12.82
N LEU A 111 -11.10 2.23 13.18
CA LEU A 111 -11.50 0.95 13.76
C LEU A 111 -11.26 -0.20 12.77
N ASN A 112 -11.65 -0.03 11.50
CA ASN A 112 -11.43 -1.05 10.46
C ASN A 112 -9.94 -1.33 10.25
N ILE A 113 -9.12 -0.28 10.17
CA ILE A 113 -7.66 -0.42 10.07
C ILE A 113 -7.12 -1.16 11.29
N GLY A 114 -7.54 -0.80 12.49
CA GLY A 114 -7.11 -1.45 13.73
C GLY A 114 -7.36 -2.95 13.71
N VAL A 115 -8.57 -3.37 13.40
CA VAL A 115 -8.95 -4.79 13.27
C VAL A 115 -8.11 -5.48 12.18
N SER A 116 -7.99 -4.86 11.02
CA SER A 116 -7.22 -5.39 9.89
C SER A 116 -5.72 -5.54 10.24
N ARG A 117 -5.14 -4.59 10.96
CA ARG A 117 -3.73 -4.65 11.39
C ARG A 117 -3.52 -5.74 12.44
N ILE A 118 -4.40 -5.85 13.42
CA ILE A 118 -4.35 -6.94 14.41
C ILE A 118 -4.41 -8.30 13.72
N ALA A 119 -5.36 -8.51 12.81
CA ALA A 119 -5.47 -9.74 12.05
C ALA A 119 -4.19 -10.05 11.25
N MET A 120 -3.58 -9.04 10.62
CA MET A 120 -2.31 -9.19 9.91
C MET A 120 -1.18 -9.57 10.85
N PHE A 121 -1.07 -8.96 12.03
CA PHE A 121 -0.04 -9.31 13.02
C PHE A 121 -0.23 -10.73 13.56
N CYS A 122 -1.46 -11.15 13.86
CA CYS A 122 -1.73 -12.53 14.25
C CYS A 122 -1.30 -13.52 13.16
N TRP A 123 -1.60 -13.21 11.90
CA TRP A 123 -1.15 -14.03 10.78
C TRP A 123 0.37 -14.09 10.67
N MET A 124 1.07 -12.96 10.81
CA MET A 124 2.53 -12.94 10.77
C MET A 124 3.17 -13.77 11.87
N ILE A 125 2.57 -13.83 13.07
CA ILE A 125 3.02 -14.70 14.17
C ILE A 125 2.87 -16.17 13.75
N LEU A 126 1.71 -16.55 13.22
CA LEU A 126 1.45 -17.92 12.75
C LEU A 126 2.35 -18.32 11.58
N ALA A 127 2.67 -17.39 10.70
CA ALA A 127 3.55 -17.58 9.56
C ALA A 127 5.05 -17.46 9.91
N LEU A 128 5.40 -17.24 11.18
CA LEU A 128 6.78 -17.07 11.70
C LEU A 128 7.54 -15.90 11.01
N GLU A 129 6.84 -14.86 10.60
CA GLU A 129 7.38 -13.66 9.94
C GLU A 129 7.96 -12.65 10.95
N PHE A 130 8.77 -13.13 11.90
CA PHE A 130 9.28 -12.30 13.00
C PHE A 130 10.11 -11.10 12.56
N ARG A 131 10.89 -11.24 11.47
CA ARG A 131 11.66 -10.13 10.89
C ARG A 131 10.74 -8.97 10.48
N ARG A 132 9.60 -9.28 9.87
CA ARG A 132 8.61 -8.31 9.41
C ARG A 132 7.86 -7.69 10.59
N ILE A 133 7.48 -8.50 11.58
CA ILE A 133 6.85 -8.02 12.82
C ILE A 133 7.77 -7.00 13.50
N PHE A 134 9.04 -7.35 13.71
CA PHE A 134 10.00 -6.46 14.35
C PHE A 134 10.20 -5.15 13.55
N HIS A 135 10.25 -5.24 12.22
CA HIS A 135 10.34 -4.07 11.34
C HIS A 135 9.13 -3.14 11.52
N HIS A 136 7.90 -3.67 11.52
CA HIS A 136 6.70 -2.87 11.73
C HIS A 136 6.66 -2.21 13.12
N PHE A 137 7.02 -2.92 14.19
CA PHE A 137 7.08 -2.34 15.53
C PHE A 137 8.12 -1.21 15.62
N ARG A 138 9.30 -1.42 15.06
CA ARG A 138 10.38 -0.42 15.05
C ARG A 138 9.95 0.89 14.36
N HIS A 139 9.12 0.80 13.34
CA HIS A 139 8.71 1.93 12.52
C HIS A 139 7.26 2.38 12.74
N LEU A 140 6.59 1.86 13.76
CA LEU A 140 5.16 2.10 14.00
C LEU A 140 4.77 3.59 14.00
N PHE A 141 5.59 4.45 14.60
CA PHE A 141 5.33 5.89 14.70
C PHE A 141 5.86 6.71 13.52
N ASN A 142 6.52 6.08 12.55
CA ASN A 142 7.09 6.77 11.39
C ASN A 142 6.10 6.90 10.23
N TYR A 143 4.98 6.17 10.28
CA TYR A 143 3.94 6.26 9.27
C TYR A 143 3.14 7.55 9.43
N LYS A 144 2.90 8.23 8.32
CA LYS A 144 2.11 9.45 8.23
C LYS A 144 0.88 9.23 7.38
N LEU A 145 -0.23 9.83 7.79
CA LEU A 145 -1.49 9.80 7.09
C LEU A 145 -1.59 10.94 6.09
N PHE A 146 -2.00 10.61 4.88
CA PHE A 146 -2.34 11.56 3.81
C PHE A 146 -3.75 11.26 3.32
N MET A 147 -4.56 12.29 3.14
CA MET A 147 -5.95 12.18 2.70
C MET A 147 -6.25 13.21 1.62
N ILE A 148 -7.13 12.88 0.71
CA ILE A 148 -7.79 13.86 -0.16
C ILE A 148 -8.76 14.68 0.70
N PRO A 149 -8.75 16.02 0.57
CA PRO A 149 -9.65 16.91 1.31
C PRO A 149 -11.12 16.66 0.99
#